data_749e921e11fb17e9b71633ed0dabc092
#
_entry.id   749e921e11fb17e9b71633ed0dabc092
#
_cell.length_a   1.000
_cell.length_b   1.000
_cell.length_c   1.000
_cell.angle_alpha   90.00
_cell.angle_beta   90.00
_cell.angle_gamma   90.00
#
_symmetry.space_group_name_H-M   'P 1'
#
loop_
_entity.id
_entity.type
_entity.pdbx_description
1 polymer ?
#
loop_
_entity_poly.entity_id
_entity_poly.type
_entity_poly.pdbx_seq_one_letter_code
_entity_poly.pdbx_strand_id
1 'polypeptide(L)'
;MGVTFWGELPQVTFKPKKQPIVPPRAVETEKMLLEIGHNVSALNTVRMEESKLKPLFKGFDAEKVTPANLDKVGKMLFAYGLVDNMTADLLGRAALEYDKDGVPLKPDEEFDALQFFARQLDNMTTNALKGDKYALMLKADYVRAVHVMRCLQDFASSGDTYDVIERKRRVKEGEIKAPEPLKRIR
;
A
#
# COMPACT_ATOMS: atom_id res chain seq x y z
N MET A 1 -3.76 20.98 20.60
CA MET A 1 -3.10 21.96 19.71
C MET A 1 -3.03 21.35 18.32
N GLY A 2 -3.81 21.89 17.35
CA GLY A 2 -3.81 21.42 15.98
C GLY A 2 -2.53 21.92 15.29
N VAL A 3 -1.76 20.99 14.71
CA VAL A 3 -0.63 21.34 13.84
C VAL A 3 -1.22 21.83 12.54
N THR A 4 -1.22 23.15 12.32
CA THR A 4 -1.59 23.75 11.04
C THR A 4 -0.42 23.54 10.07
N PHE A 5 -0.58 22.64 9.14
CA PHE A 5 0.41 22.38 8.09
C PHE A 5 0.29 23.51 7.05
N TRP A 6 1.21 24.47 7.09
CA TRP A 6 1.34 25.52 6.09
C TRP A 6 2.33 25.05 5.01
N GLY A 7 1.83 24.37 4.01
CA GLY A 7 2.61 23.95 2.85
C GLY A 7 1.74 23.12 1.92
N GLU A 8 1.86 23.34 0.62
CA GLU A 8 1.24 22.46 -0.37
C GLU A 8 1.91 21.07 -0.24
N LEU A 9 1.10 20.06 0.12
CA LEU A 9 1.58 18.68 0.11
C LEU A 9 2.00 18.30 -1.31
N PRO A 10 3.14 17.63 -1.49
CA PRO A 10 3.62 17.24 -2.80
C PRO A 10 2.58 16.33 -3.48
N GLN A 11 2.07 16.76 -4.62
CA GLN A 11 1.16 15.94 -5.41
C GLN A 11 1.93 14.78 -6.03
N VAL A 12 1.46 13.56 -5.79
CA VAL A 12 1.98 12.36 -6.45
C VAL A 12 1.29 12.24 -7.81
N THR A 13 2.03 12.43 -8.88
CA THR A 13 1.53 12.21 -10.24
C THR A 13 2.01 10.86 -10.75
N PHE A 14 1.10 9.90 -10.82
CA PHE A 14 1.37 8.60 -11.45
C PHE A 14 1.13 8.75 -12.95
N LYS A 15 2.21 8.99 -13.72
CA LYS A 15 2.11 9.04 -15.19
C LYS A 15 2.20 7.62 -15.73
N PRO A 16 1.29 7.21 -16.63
CA PRO A 16 1.46 5.96 -17.36
C PRO A 16 2.69 6.09 -18.29
N LYS A 17 3.80 5.47 -17.92
CA LYS A 17 4.96 5.32 -18.81
C LYS A 17 4.71 4.12 -19.74
N LYS A 18 5.29 4.17 -20.96
CA LYS A 18 5.39 2.99 -21.86
C LYS A 18 6.00 1.85 -21.04
N GLN A 19 5.24 0.77 -20.89
CA GLN A 19 5.46 -0.32 -19.95
C GLN A 19 6.87 -0.90 -20.05
N PRO A 20 7.72 -0.82 -19.03
CA PRO A 20 8.71 -1.84 -18.84
C PRO A 20 7.96 -3.13 -18.49
N ILE A 21 8.34 -4.24 -19.11
CA ILE A 21 7.79 -5.55 -18.78
C ILE A 21 8.31 -5.87 -17.37
N VAL A 22 7.48 -5.63 -16.35
CA VAL A 22 7.79 -6.10 -15.00
C VAL A 22 7.81 -7.62 -15.07
N PRO A 23 8.93 -8.30 -14.71
CA PRO A 23 9.00 -9.74 -14.79
C PRO A 23 7.92 -10.37 -13.91
N PRO A 24 7.33 -11.51 -14.32
CA PRO A 24 6.32 -12.18 -13.52
C PRO A 24 6.88 -12.53 -12.13
N ARG A 25 6.04 -12.45 -11.12
CA ARG A 25 6.42 -12.82 -9.74
C ARG A 25 6.87 -14.28 -9.67
N ALA A 26 7.86 -14.55 -8.82
CA ALA A 26 8.22 -15.90 -8.47
C ALA A 26 7.06 -16.60 -7.74
N VAL A 27 6.89 -17.89 -7.95
CA VAL A 27 5.81 -18.71 -7.32
C VAL A 27 5.84 -18.62 -5.80
N GLU A 28 7.03 -18.61 -5.21
CA GLU A 28 7.25 -18.47 -3.77
C GLU A 28 6.74 -17.12 -3.25
N THR A 29 6.96 -16.05 -4.01
CA THR A 29 6.47 -14.71 -3.69
C THR A 29 4.96 -14.63 -3.73
N GLU A 30 4.33 -15.22 -4.74
CA GLU A 30 2.85 -15.30 -4.81
C GLU A 30 2.26 -16.09 -3.65
N LYS A 31 2.87 -17.22 -3.32
CA LYS A 31 2.48 -18.03 -2.15
C LYS A 31 2.57 -17.22 -0.87
N MET A 32 3.67 -16.52 -0.63
CA MET A 32 3.83 -15.64 0.54
C MET A 32 2.76 -14.55 0.58
N LEU A 33 2.47 -13.91 -0.55
CA LEU A 33 1.44 -12.88 -0.64
C LEU A 33 0.02 -13.42 -0.39
N LEU A 34 -0.25 -14.67 -0.76
CA LEU A 34 -1.50 -15.36 -0.44
C LEU A 34 -1.59 -15.68 1.06
N GLU A 35 -0.50 -16.14 1.68
CA GLU A 35 -0.44 -16.41 3.12
C GLU A 35 -0.64 -15.13 3.96
N ILE A 36 -0.06 -14.00 3.54
CA ILE A 36 -0.28 -12.70 4.18
C ILE A 36 -1.76 -12.31 4.11
N GLY A 37 -2.44 -12.66 3.02
CA GLY A 37 -3.85 -12.34 2.81
C GLY A 37 -4.12 -10.86 2.57
N HIS A 38 -5.36 -10.45 2.77
CA HIS A 38 -5.81 -9.07 2.59
C HIS A 38 -6.59 -8.60 3.82
N ASN A 39 -6.04 -7.60 4.52
CA ASN A 39 -6.74 -6.93 5.61
C ASN A 39 -7.28 -5.59 5.11
N VAL A 40 -8.56 -5.57 4.74
CA VAL A 40 -9.23 -4.39 4.17
C VAL A 40 -9.30 -3.19 5.12
N SER A 41 -9.15 -3.43 6.43
CA SER A 41 -9.19 -2.39 7.46
C SER A 41 -7.81 -1.84 7.85
N ALA A 42 -6.73 -2.31 7.20
CA ALA A 42 -5.37 -1.85 7.50
C ALA A 42 -5.14 -0.36 7.19
N LEU A 43 -5.94 0.20 6.28
CA LEU A 43 -5.94 1.62 5.93
C LEU A 43 -7.35 2.18 6.09
N ASN A 44 -7.50 3.32 6.77
CA ASN A 44 -8.80 3.96 6.96
C ASN A 44 -9.25 4.68 5.67
N THR A 45 -9.75 3.92 4.71
CA THR A 45 -10.22 4.42 3.42
C THR A 45 -11.52 5.22 3.51
N VAL A 46 -12.33 5.04 4.57
CA VAL A 46 -13.50 5.90 4.83
C VAL A 46 -13.06 7.32 5.12
N ARG A 47 -12.08 7.48 6.03
CA ARG A 47 -11.51 8.80 6.32
C ARG A 47 -10.85 9.43 5.10
N MET A 48 -10.22 8.62 4.24
CA MET A 48 -9.65 9.09 2.97
C MET A 48 -10.71 9.63 2.02
N GLU A 49 -11.86 8.97 1.93
CA GLU A 49 -12.98 9.44 1.10
C GLU A 49 -13.61 10.72 1.67
N GLU A 50 -13.87 10.77 2.97
CA GLU A 50 -14.37 11.97 3.66
C GLU A 50 -13.44 13.19 3.47
N SER A 51 -12.12 12.95 3.50
CA SER A 51 -11.08 13.96 3.28
C SER A 51 -10.81 14.25 1.80
N LYS A 52 -11.55 13.63 0.88
CA LYS A 52 -11.43 13.81 -0.58
C LYS A 52 -10.02 13.52 -1.13
N LEU A 53 -9.33 12.53 -0.56
CA LEU A 53 -7.94 12.22 -0.90
C LEU A 53 -7.81 11.37 -2.17
N LYS A 54 -8.89 10.86 -2.73
CA LYS A 54 -8.90 9.98 -3.91
C LYS A 54 -8.10 10.54 -5.11
N PRO A 55 -8.21 11.84 -5.47
CA PRO A 55 -7.45 12.38 -6.58
C PRO A 55 -5.93 12.31 -6.38
N LEU A 56 -5.45 12.36 -5.12
CA LEU A 56 -4.03 12.31 -4.79
C LEU A 56 -3.41 10.94 -5.06
N PHE A 57 -4.20 9.88 -4.97
CA PHE A 57 -3.75 8.50 -5.14
C PHE A 57 -4.25 7.87 -6.44
N LYS A 58 -4.91 8.66 -7.30
CA LYS A 58 -5.40 8.17 -8.59
C LYS A 58 -4.26 7.58 -9.42
N GLY A 59 -4.43 6.32 -9.84
CA GLY A 59 -3.45 5.59 -10.64
C GLY A 59 -2.29 5.00 -9.83
N PHE A 60 -2.39 4.98 -8.49
CA PHE A 60 -1.47 4.21 -7.66
C PHE A 60 -1.58 2.72 -7.98
N ASP A 61 -0.45 2.10 -8.26
CA ASP A 61 -0.33 0.67 -8.51
C ASP A 61 0.89 0.16 -7.74
N ALA A 62 0.66 -0.66 -6.73
CA ALA A 62 1.72 -1.22 -5.89
C ALA A 62 2.64 -2.20 -6.64
N GLU A 63 2.20 -2.71 -7.80
CA GLU A 63 2.99 -3.60 -8.65
C GLU A 63 3.90 -2.84 -9.62
N LYS A 64 3.66 -1.52 -9.80
CA LYS A 64 4.41 -0.66 -10.75
C LYS A 64 4.64 0.72 -10.17
N VAL A 65 5.33 0.79 -9.06
CA VAL A 65 5.62 2.05 -8.36
C VAL A 65 7.12 2.33 -8.38
N THR A 66 7.51 3.61 -8.39
CA THR A 66 8.91 3.99 -8.22
C THR A 66 9.23 4.22 -6.74
N PRO A 67 10.47 3.98 -6.27
CA PRO A 67 10.87 4.28 -4.90
C PRO A 67 10.55 5.72 -4.48
N ALA A 68 10.81 6.69 -5.35
CA ALA A 68 10.51 8.10 -5.08
C ALA A 68 9.01 8.38 -4.90
N ASN A 69 8.14 7.70 -5.66
CA ASN A 69 6.69 7.82 -5.50
C ASN A 69 6.21 7.12 -4.23
N LEU A 70 6.77 5.97 -3.91
CA LEU A 70 6.39 5.23 -2.70
C LEU A 70 6.80 6.00 -1.43
N ASP A 71 7.95 6.67 -1.42
CA ASP A 71 8.36 7.58 -0.36
C ASP A 71 7.35 8.74 -0.18
N LYS A 72 6.94 9.38 -1.27
CA LYS A 72 5.92 10.43 -1.23
C LYS A 72 4.59 9.90 -0.69
N VAL A 73 4.16 8.72 -1.13
CA VAL A 73 2.96 8.05 -0.62
C VAL A 73 3.04 7.81 0.87
N GLY A 74 4.15 7.24 1.37
CA GLY A 74 4.36 7.01 2.79
C GLY A 74 4.25 8.30 3.62
N LYS A 75 4.94 9.36 3.17
CA LYS A 75 4.89 10.69 3.81
C LYS A 75 3.49 11.29 3.82
N MET A 76 2.74 11.16 2.73
CA MET A 76 1.37 11.65 2.64
C MET A 76 0.44 10.89 3.57
N LEU A 77 0.48 9.56 3.57
CA LEU A 77 -0.33 8.73 4.46
C LEU A 77 -0.06 9.08 5.94
N PHE A 78 1.20 9.28 6.30
CA PHE A 78 1.58 9.70 7.64
C PHE A 78 1.08 11.11 7.98
N ALA A 79 1.25 12.09 7.08
CA ALA A 79 0.81 13.47 7.29
C ALA A 79 -0.72 13.56 7.52
N TYR A 80 -1.51 12.71 6.89
CA TYR A 80 -2.95 12.60 7.13
C TYR A 80 -3.31 11.72 8.34
N GLY A 81 -2.33 11.18 9.06
CA GLY A 81 -2.55 10.31 10.22
C GLY A 81 -3.24 8.99 9.88
N LEU A 82 -2.98 8.47 8.69
CA LEU A 82 -3.56 7.22 8.18
C LEU A 82 -2.70 5.99 8.48
N VAL A 83 -1.40 6.19 8.63
CA VAL A 83 -0.42 5.16 9.01
C VAL A 83 0.48 5.67 10.12
N ASP A 84 1.13 4.75 10.83
CA ASP A 84 2.17 5.09 11.80
C ASP A 84 3.51 5.43 11.12
N ASN A 85 4.42 5.99 11.91
CA ASN A 85 5.74 6.40 11.41
C ASN A 85 6.56 5.22 10.88
N MET A 86 6.47 4.04 11.51
CA MET A 86 7.21 2.86 11.07
C MET A 86 6.75 2.39 9.70
N THR A 87 5.44 2.31 9.49
CA THR A 87 4.88 1.94 8.18
C THR A 87 5.27 2.96 7.11
N ALA A 88 5.21 4.26 7.41
CA ALA A 88 5.62 5.31 6.48
C ALA A 88 7.10 5.21 6.11
N ASP A 89 7.98 4.98 7.09
CA ASP A 89 9.41 4.81 6.89
C ASP A 89 9.74 3.56 6.06
N LEU A 90 9.05 2.45 6.31
CA LEU A 90 9.21 1.23 5.51
C LEU A 90 8.83 1.47 4.04
N LEU A 91 7.72 2.17 3.77
CA LEU A 91 7.33 2.54 2.42
C LEU A 91 8.37 3.47 1.77
N GLY A 92 8.86 4.44 2.53
CA GLY A 92 9.82 5.43 2.05
C GLY A 92 11.19 4.86 1.72
N ARG A 93 11.59 3.79 2.37
CA ARG A 93 12.89 3.11 2.16
C ARG A 93 12.83 1.92 1.22
N ALA A 94 11.65 1.55 0.74
CA ALA A 94 11.49 0.39 -0.12
C ALA A 94 12.28 0.53 -1.42
N ALA A 95 13.11 -0.47 -1.73
CA ALA A 95 13.96 -0.54 -2.92
C ALA A 95 14.89 0.67 -3.16
N LEU A 96 15.13 1.52 -2.15
CA LEU A 96 16.12 2.57 -2.23
C LEU A 96 17.53 1.99 -2.02
N GLU A 97 18.33 2.12 -3.05
CA GLU A 97 19.77 1.88 -2.99
C GLU A 97 20.49 3.24 -3.04
N TYR A 98 21.53 3.41 -2.25
CA TYR A 98 22.28 4.65 -2.16
C TYR A 98 23.73 4.43 -2.61
N ASP A 99 24.30 5.44 -3.24
CA ASP A 99 25.73 5.47 -3.50
C ASP A 99 26.53 5.83 -2.22
N LYS A 100 27.85 5.96 -2.37
CA LYS A 100 28.76 6.32 -1.25
C LYS A 100 28.50 7.70 -0.67
N ASP A 101 27.87 8.57 -1.45
CA ASP A 101 27.56 9.95 -1.07
C ASP A 101 26.13 10.11 -0.56
N GLY A 102 25.39 8.99 -0.44
CA GLY A 102 24.01 8.97 0.06
C GLY A 102 22.96 9.42 -0.97
N VAL A 103 23.30 9.40 -2.27
CA VAL A 103 22.38 9.74 -3.34
C VAL A 103 21.66 8.49 -3.81
N PRO A 104 20.31 8.49 -3.96
CA PRO A 104 19.58 7.35 -4.45
C PRO A 104 19.99 6.96 -5.87
N LEU A 105 20.36 5.71 -6.09
CA LEU A 105 20.85 5.22 -7.38
C LEU A 105 19.76 5.10 -8.43
N LYS A 106 18.57 4.65 -8.05
CA LYS A 106 17.46 4.33 -8.98
C LYS A 106 16.11 4.79 -8.46
N PRO A 107 15.93 6.08 -8.11
CA PRO A 107 14.70 6.55 -7.48
C PRO A 107 13.48 6.50 -8.38
N ASP A 108 13.70 6.50 -9.72
CA ASP A 108 12.65 6.56 -10.74
C ASP A 108 12.46 5.23 -11.51
N GLU A 109 13.17 4.16 -11.13
CA GLU A 109 12.97 2.83 -11.71
C GLU A 109 11.73 2.17 -11.11
N GLU A 110 10.80 1.73 -11.97
CA GLU A 110 9.58 1.05 -11.51
C GLU A 110 9.90 -0.35 -10.98
N PHE A 111 9.28 -0.71 -9.86
CA PHE A 111 9.39 -2.04 -9.25
C PHE A 111 8.05 -2.50 -8.67
N ASP A 112 7.93 -3.79 -8.42
CA ASP A 112 6.81 -4.38 -7.70
C ASP A 112 7.07 -4.32 -6.19
N ALA A 113 6.41 -3.37 -5.51
CA ALA A 113 6.58 -3.16 -4.08
C ALA A 113 6.03 -4.34 -3.26
N LEU A 114 4.94 -4.97 -3.69
CA LEU A 114 4.41 -6.15 -3.01
C LEU A 114 5.40 -7.32 -3.07
N GLN A 115 6.03 -7.54 -4.23
CA GLN A 115 7.09 -8.53 -4.39
C GLN A 115 8.30 -8.21 -3.49
N PHE A 116 8.71 -6.95 -3.43
CA PHE A 116 9.82 -6.52 -2.58
C PHE A 116 9.55 -6.87 -1.11
N PHE A 117 8.40 -6.47 -0.56
CA PHE A 117 8.06 -6.74 0.83
C PHE A 117 7.88 -8.24 1.12
N ALA A 118 7.31 -9.01 0.19
CA ALA A 118 7.19 -10.45 0.34
C ALA A 118 8.56 -11.15 0.40
N ARG A 119 9.52 -10.73 -0.44
CA ARG A 119 10.90 -11.25 -0.36
C ARG A 119 11.60 -10.90 0.94
N GLN A 120 11.40 -9.69 1.47
CA GLN A 120 11.94 -9.31 2.77
C GLN A 120 11.36 -10.17 3.89
N LEU A 121 10.06 -10.43 3.86
CA LEU A 121 9.40 -11.33 4.81
C LEU A 121 9.92 -12.78 4.71
N ASP A 122 10.14 -13.28 3.51
CA ASP A 122 10.73 -14.60 3.30
C ASP A 122 12.15 -14.67 3.87
N ASN A 123 12.98 -13.66 3.61
CA ASN A 123 14.33 -13.58 4.16
C ASN A 123 14.35 -13.56 5.70
N MET A 124 13.35 -12.91 6.34
CA MET A 124 13.22 -12.90 7.81
C MET A 124 12.81 -14.24 8.37
N THR A 125 12.09 -15.06 7.62
CA THR A 125 11.48 -16.31 8.11
C THR A 125 12.28 -17.55 7.75
N THR A 126 12.89 -17.59 6.57
CA THR A 126 13.49 -18.81 6.00
C THR A 126 15.00 -18.74 5.82
N ASN A 127 15.57 -17.54 5.65
CA ASN A 127 16.96 -17.36 5.29
C ASN A 127 17.86 -16.89 6.45
N ALA A 128 18.88 -16.10 6.14
CA ALA A 128 19.96 -15.68 7.05
C ALA A 128 19.48 -14.97 8.33
N LEU A 129 18.28 -14.39 8.30
CA LEU A 129 17.69 -13.68 9.45
C LEU A 129 16.76 -14.56 10.29
N LYS A 130 16.68 -15.88 9.99
CA LYS A 130 15.85 -16.81 10.75
C LYS A 130 16.29 -16.85 12.21
N GLY A 131 15.36 -16.48 13.11
CA GLY A 131 15.63 -16.43 14.55
C GLY A 131 16.27 -15.13 15.05
N ASP A 132 16.57 -14.17 14.14
CA ASP A 132 16.98 -12.84 14.56
C ASP A 132 15.81 -12.13 15.25
N LYS A 133 16.05 -11.66 16.48
CA LYS A 133 15.03 -11.02 17.32
C LYS A 133 14.49 -9.75 16.68
N TYR A 134 15.34 -8.95 16.05
CA TYR A 134 14.96 -7.67 15.42
C TYR A 134 14.14 -7.92 14.14
N ALA A 135 14.55 -8.90 13.33
CA ALA A 135 13.79 -9.30 12.15
C ALA A 135 12.38 -9.77 12.51
N LEU A 136 12.25 -10.58 13.58
CA LEU A 136 10.95 -11.05 14.06
C LEU A 136 10.06 -9.92 14.58
N MET A 137 10.63 -8.88 15.22
CA MET A 137 9.88 -7.71 15.67
C MET A 137 9.35 -6.91 14.47
N LEU A 138 10.14 -6.76 13.40
CA LEU A 138 9.75 -6.00 12.21
C LEU A 138 8.75 -6.74 11.32
N LYS A 139 8.62 -8.05 11.45
CA LYS A 139 7.74 -8.87 10.62
C LYS A 139 6.30 -8.32 10.56
N ALA A 140 5.75 -7.92 11.70
CA ALA A 140 4.39 -7.38 11.78
C ALA A 140 4.23 -6.08 11.00
N ASP A 141 5.25 -5.22 11.01
CA ASP A 141 5.24 -3.94 10.32
C ASP A 141 5.36 -4.12 8.80
N TYR A 142 6.16 -5.09 8.33
CA TYR A 142 6.22 -5.47 6.92
C TYR A 142 4.89 -6.04 6.40
N VAL A 143 4.24 -6.91 7.18
CA VAL A 143 2.89 -7.41 6.85
C VAL A 143 1.89 -6.26 6.78
N ARG A 144 1.95 -5.32 7.73
CA ARG A 144 1.11 -4.12 7.72
C ARG A 144 1.34 -3.27 6.47
N ALA A 145 2.59 -3.05 6.07
CA ALA A 145 2.92 -2.30 4.86
C ALA A 145 2.31 -2.95 3.60
N VAL A 146 2.34 -4.28 3.48
CA VAL A 146 1.67 -5.01 2.38
C VAL A 146 0.16 -4.77 2.40
N HIS A 147 -0.48 -4.87 3.57
CA HIS A 147 -1.91 -4.62 3.69
C HIS A 147 -2.29 -3.18 3.35
N VAL A 148 -1.51 -2.20 3.81
CA VAL A 148 -1.72 -0.77 3.49
C VAL A 148 -1.63 -0.52 1.99
N MET A 149 -0.62 -1.08 1.31
CA MET A 149 -0.47 -0.93 -0.14
C MET A 149 -1.64 -1.54 -0.91
N ARG A 150 -2.13 -2.72 -0.50
CA ARG A 150 -3.32 -3.34 -1.10
C ARG A 150 -4.57 -2.50 -0.91
N CYS A 151 -4.82 -2.02 0.32
CA CYS A 151 -5.96 -1.13 0.59
C CYS A 151 -5.89 0.15 -0.24
N LEU A 152 -4.70 0.73 -0.39
CA LEU A 152 -4.50 1.94 -1.19
C LEU A 152 -4.74 1.66 -2.68
N GLN A 153 -4.28 0.52 -3.19
CA GLN A 153 -4.50 0.12 -4.58
C GLN A 153 -6.00 -0.11 -4.87
N ASP A 154 -6.74 -0.75 -3.97
CA ASP A 154 -8.17 -0.92 -4.09
C ASP A 154 -8.89 0.42 -4.07
N PHE A 155 -8.55 1.31 -3.15
CA PHE A 155 -9.11 2.65 -3.06
C PHE A 155 -8.81 3.49 -4.31
N ALA A 156 -7.60 3.40 -4.84
CA ALA A 156 -7.18 4.12 -6.04
C ALA A 156 -7.86 3.60 -7.31
N SER A 157 -8.07 2.29 -7.43
CA SER A 157 -8.60 1.63 -8.62
C SER A 157 -10.12 1.60 -8.64
N SER A 158 -10.77 1.02 -7.64
CA SER A 158 -12.23 0.86 -7.57
C SER A 158 -12.91 2.08 -6.96
N GLY A 159 -12.21 2.77 -6.07
CA GLY A 159 -12.74 3.84 -5.24
C GLY A 159 -13.68 3.35 -4.14
N ASP A 160 -13.78 2.05 -3.94
CA ASP A 160 -14.52 1.49 -2.83
C ASP A 160 -13.73 1.67 -1.53
N THR A 161 -14.42 2.08 -0.48
CA THR A 161 -13.89 2.12 0.87
C THR A 161 -13.98 0.74 1.54
N TYR A 162 -13.21 0.51 2.60
CA TYR A 162 -13.15 -0.82 3.22
C TYR A 162 -14.52 -1.32 3.72
N ASP A 163 -15.38 -0.43 4.20
CA ASP A 163 -16.73 -0.76 4.66
C ASP A 163 -17.66 -1.20 3.49
N VAL A 164 -17.48 -0.61 2.31
CA VAL A 164 -18.17 -1.03 1.09
C VAL A 164 -17.68 -2.41 0.64
N ILE A 165 -16.37 -2.63 0.62
CA ILE A 165 -15.77 -3.92 0.25
C ILE A 165 -16.24 -5.01 1.21
N GLU A 166 -16.19 -4.75 2.53
CA GLU A 166 -16.63 -5.69 3.55
C GLU A 166 -18.13 -6.01 3.43
N ARG A 167 -18.95 -5.00 3.17
CA ARG A 167 -20.38 -5.20 2.92
C ARG A 167 -20.63 -6.09 1.69
N LYS A 168 -19.93 -5.82 0.59
CA LYS A 168 -20.03 -6.66 -0.63
C LYS A 168 -19.61 -8.10 -0.35
N ARG A 169 -18.56 -8.33 0.43
CA ARG A 169 -18.11 -9.65 0.85
C ARG A 169 -19.20 -10.37 1.65
N ARG A 170 -19.75 -9.74 2.69
CA ARG A 170 -20.80 -10.33 3.55
C ARG A 170 -22.09 -10.63 2.80
N VAL A 171 -22.43 -9.81 1.80
CA VAL A 171 -23.57 -10.11 0.89
C VAL A 171 -23.28 -11.36 0.07
N LYS A 172 -22.07 -11.48 -0.48
CA LYS A 172 -21.64 -12.62 -1.29
C LYS A 172 -21.61 -13.93 -0.46
N GLU A 173 -21.20 -13.84 0.80
CA GLU A 173 -21.16 -14.97 1.74
C GLU A 173 -22.55 -15.30 2.34
N GLY A 174 -23.58 -14.51 2.02
CA GLY A 174 -24.94 -14.72 2.51
C GLY A 174 -25.20 -14.30 3.95
N GLU A 175 -24.25 -13.63 4.59
CA GLU A 175 -24.39 -13.15 5.97
C GLU A 175 -25.41 -12.00 6.10
N ILE A 176 -25.52 -11.16 5.08
CA ILE A 176 -26.47 -10.05 5.02
C ILE A 176 -27.19 -10.04 3.67
N LYS A 177 -28.44 -9.56 3.66
CA LYS A 177 -29.20 -9.39 2.42
C LYS A 177 -28.64 -8.22 1.61
N ALA A 178 -28.61 -8.38 0.29
CA ALA A 178 -28.30 -7.27 -0.60
C ALA A 178 -29.31 -6.12 -0.39
N PRO A 179 -28.87 -4.84 -0.42
CA PRO A 179 -29.79 -3.72 -0.35
C PRO A 179 -30.77 -3.77 -1.53
N GLU A 180 -32.06 -3.54 -1.25
CA GLU A 180 -33.05 -3.47 -2.33
C GLU A 180 -32.71 -2.30 -3.27
N PRO A 181 -32.84 -2.50 -4.59
CA PRO A 181 -32.63 -1.42 -5.54
C PRO A 181 -33.64 -0.30 -5.26
N LEU A 182 -33.16 0.93 -5.18
CA LEU A 182 -34.01 2.10 -5.01
C LEU A 182 -35.06 2.12 -6.11
N LYS A 183 -36.35 2.02 -5.75
CA LYS A 183 -37.45 2.21 -6.69
C LYS A 183 -37.35 3.62 -7.27
N ARG A 184 -37.13 3.73 -8.56
CA ARG A 184 -37.20 5.03 -9.24
C ARG A 184 -38.63 5.54 -9.06
N ILE A 185 -38.77 6.64 -8.32
CA ILE A 185 -40.01 7.39 -8.27
C ILE A 185 -40.18 7.99 -9.67
N ARG A 186 -41.21 7.57 -10.36
CA ARG A 186 -41.62 8.16 -11.67
C ARG A 186 -42.39 9.43 -11.42
#